data_b441cf00464f02ef59c4bd68bafaead6
#
_entry.id   b441cf00464f02ef59c4bd68bafaead6
#
_cell.length_a   1.000
_cell.length_b   1.000
_cell.length_c   1.000
_cell.angle_alpha   90.00
_cell.angle_beta   90.00
_cell.angle_gamma   90.00
#
_symmetry.space_group_name_H-M   'P 1'
#
loop_
_entity.id
_entity.type
_entity.pdbx_description
1 polymer ?
#
loop_
_entity_poly.entity_id
_entity_poly.type
_entity_poly.pdbx_seq_one_letter_code
_entity_poly.pdbx_strand_id
1 'polypeptide(L)'
;YMKNFFYCQPALNYGFANIDEPSWQLPPEHPDCRETKRELINIMEYWITLGADGFRVDLAASLIKNDYDGRAIIKFWREIRTIFDEKYPECVLISEWSHPSQAIAAGFHIDFLIHAVFPAYTSLFRAEDERNVPRIFFGNSFFDTRGNGNIETFLNDYLDEYEKTKDRGFISIPTGNHDLARISYGRTNTELEVIFAFIMTMPGIPFVYYGDEIGMEYIPDMPSKEGGFTRTGSRTPMQWKKGKNAGFSDGAKELLYLPVNENGVNVEEQLGDENSLLNVYVRFAKLRNTYPALAEGTMSKHATYNENNATTGKAIAAWYMTKGSEKMLVVH
;
A
#
# COMPACT_ATOMS: atom_id res chain seq x y z
N TYR A 1 0.29 24.72 19.15
CA TYR A 1 0.21 24.05 17.86
C TYR A 1 -0.48 22.69 17.98
N MET A 2 -1.05 22.21 16.89
CA MET A 2 -1.54 20.85 16.83
C MET A 2 -0.43 19.90 16.37
N LYS A 3 -0.31 18.75 17.01
CA LYS A 3 0.54 17.67 16.50
C LYS A 3 -0.17 16.95 15.37
N ASN A 4 0.59 16.47 14.38
CA ASN A 4 0.03 15.58 13.37
C ASN A 4 0.14 14.11 13.83
N PHE A 5 1.35 13.59 13.91
CA PHE A 5 1.59 12.21 14.32
C PHE A 5 2.36 12.13 15.65
N PHE A 6 3.59 12.66 15.71
CA PHE A 6 4.36 12.77 16.94
C PHE A 6 4.26 14.19 17.54
N TYR A 7 4.52 14.31 18.85
CA TYR A 7 4.52 15.60 19.55
C TYR A 7 5.50 16.63 18.96
N CYS A 8 6.54 16.16 18.28
CA CYS A 8 7.55 17.00 17.61
C CYS A 8 7.19 17.36 16.16
N GLN A 9 6.05 16.89 15.65
CA GLN A 9 5.58 17.15 14.30
C GLN A 9 4.37 18.09 14.31
N PRO A 10 4.57 19.41 14.24
CA PRO A 10 3.44 20.33 14.14
C PRO A 10 2.73 20.17 12.81
N ALA A 11 1.41 20.11 12.85
CA ALA A 11 0.59 20.15 11.63
C ALA A 11 0.60 21.54 11.03
N LEU A 12 0.75 21.64 9.70
CA LEU A 12 0.46 22.89 8.99
C LEU A 12 -1.05 23.18 9.06
N ASN A 13 -1.38 24.46 9.07
CA ASN A 13 -2.78 24.89 9.22
C ASN A 13 -3.48 24.93 7.86
N TYR A 14 -4.18 23.87 7.50
CA TYR A 14 -5.08 23.81 6.34
C TYR A 14 -6.53 24.12 6.70
N GLY A 15 -6.81 24.36 7.98
CA GLY A 15 -8.12 24.71 8.51
C GLY A 15 -8.84 23.60 9.26
N PHE A 16 -9.95 23.97 9.85
CA PHE A 16 -10.89 23.14 10.59
C PHE A 16 -12.23 23.14 9.90
N ALA A 17 -12.78 21.98 9.58
CA ALA A 17 -14.10 21.87 8.97
C ALA A 17 -15.21 22.29 9.94
N ASN A 18 -15.08 21.90 11.21
CA ASN A 18 -15.94 22.34 12.30
C ASN A 18 -15.12 23.15 13.31
N ILE A 19 -15.60 24.32 13.66
CA ILE A 19 -14.94 25.26 14.59
C ILE A 19 -15.51 25.07 15.98
N ASP A 20 -14.74 24.41 16.86
CA ASP A 20 -15.10 24.22 18.26
C ASP A 20 -14.52 25.33 19.15
N GLU A 21 -13.37 25.90 18.75
CA GLU A 21 -12.62 26.92 19.49
C GLU A 21 -12.32 28.14 18.58
N PRO A 22 -13.27 29.08 18.42
CA PRO A 22 -13.14 30.20 17.48
C PRO A 22 -11.96 31.15 17.79
N SER A 23 -11.38 31.08 18.99
CA SER A 23 -10.25 31.92 19.39
C SER A 23 -8.95 31.62 18.63
N TRP A 24 -8.81 30.41 18.04
CA TRP A 24 -7.59 29.99 17.36
C TRP A 24 -7.81 29.03 16.17
N GLN A 25 -8.99 28.41 16.07
CA GLN A 25 -9.33 27.57 14.92
C GLN A 25 -9.80 28.43 13.75
N LEU A 26 -9.28 28.18 12.58
CA LEU A 26 -9.62 28.89 11.36
C LEU A 26 -10.31 27.94 10.36
N PRO A 27 -11.35 28.38 9.66
CA PRO A 27 -11.96 27.57 8.60
C PRO A 27 -11.01 27.42 7.40
N PRO A 28 -11.18 26.39 6.55
CA PRO A 28 -10.33 26.20 5.36
C PRO A 28 -10.33 27.38 4.39
N GLU A 29 -11.39 28.17 4.39
CA GLU A 29 -11.55 29.37 3.57
C GLU A 29 -10.81 30.61 4.11
N HIS A 30 -10.27 30.56 5.33
CA HIS A 30 -9.48 31.67 5.88
C HIS A 30 -8.25 31.98 5.00
N PRO A 31 -7.87 33.24 4.82
CA PRO A 31 -6.71 33.61 3.97
C PRO A 31 -5.45 32.83 4.30
N ASP A 32 -5.10 32.66 5.58
CA ASP A 32 -3.89 31.94 5.99
C ASP A 32 -3.94 30.44 5.61
N CYS A 33 -5.13 29.81 5.71
CA CYS A 33 -5.29 28.40 5.31
C CYS A 33 -5.22 28.25 3.79
N ARG A 34 -5.75 29.19 3.04
CA ARG A 34 -5.61 29.25 1.58
C ARG A 34 -4.18 29.46 1.14
N GLU A 35 -3.43 30.30 1.87
CA GLU A 35 -2.01 30.51 1.64
C GLU A 35 -1.23 29.20 1.85
N THR A 36 -1.47 28.50 2.96
CA THR A 36 -0.85 27.19 3.23
C THR A 36 -1.12 26.19 2.10
N LYS A 37 -2.37 26.16 1.59
CA LYS A 37 -2.75 25.33 0.45
C LYS A 37 -2.01 25.75 -0.83
N ARG A 38 -1.89 27.04 -1.08
CA ARG A 38 -1.17 27.55 -2.25
C ARG A 38 0.32 27.14 -2.20
N GLU A 39 0.93 27.23 -1.05
CA GLU A 39 2.32 26.80 -0.90
C GLU A 39 2.49 25.28 -1.10
N LEU A 40 1.53 24.47 -0.67
CA LEU A 40 1.54 23.04 -1.00
C LEU A 40 1.53 22.82 -2.53
N ILE A 41 0.66 23.54 -3.25
CA ILE A 41 0.59 23.45 -4.72
C ILE A 41 1.93 23.91 -5.34
N ASN A 42 2.51 25.01 -4.88
CA ASN A 42 3.79 25.51 -5.36
C ASN A 42 4.91 24.48 -5.16
N ILE A 43 4.94 23.78 -4.02
CA ILE A 43 5.90 22.70 -3.74
C ILE A 43 5.72 21.54 -4.73
N MET A 44 4.48 21.13 -4.98
CA MET A 44 4.19 20.07 -5.93
C MET A 44 4.61 20.48 -7.36
N GLU A 45 4.25 21.68 -7.80
CA GLU A 45 4.66 22.23 -9.09
C GLU A 45 6.18 22.30 -9.24
N TYR A 46 6.89 22.70 -8.18
CA TYR A 46 8.35 22.72 -8.17
C TYR A 46 8.96 21.33 -8.46
N TRP A 47 8.47 20.29 -7.80
CA TRP A 47 8.97 18.93 -8.02
C TRP A 47 8.63 18.39 -9.42
N ILE A 48 7.48 18.75 -9.98
CA ILE A 48 7.15 18.42 -11.38
C ILE A 48 8.15 19.05 -12.34
N THR A 49 8.55 20.32 -12.10
CA THR A 49 9.58 20.98 -12.95
C THR A 49 10.94 20.27 -12.89
N LEU A 50 11.20 19.52 -11.83
CA LEU A 50 12.40 18.69 -11.68
C LEU A 50 12.24 17.26 -12.24
N GLY A 51 11.07 16.94 -12.81
CA GLY A 51 10.81 15.65 -13.48
C GLY A 51 10.03 14.63 -12.64
N ALA A 52 9.32 15.06 -11.57
CA ALA A 52 8.41 14.16 -10.87
C ALA A 52 7.17 13.90 -11.72
N ASP A 53 6.80 12.62 -11.89
CA ASP A 53 5.61 12.19 -12.64
C ASP A 53 4.34 12.14 -11.76
N GLY A 54 4.48 12.32 -10.45
CA GLY A 54 3.36 12.29 -9.53
C GLY A 54 3.77 12.30 -8.07
N PHE A 55 2.78 12.14 -7.18
CA PHE A 55 2.98 12.23 -5.73
C PHE A 55 2.26 11.12 -5.00
N ARG A 56 2.96 10.48 -4.08
CA ARG A 56 2.34 9.76 -2.97
C ARG A 56 2.13 10.75 -1.84
N VAL A 57 0.89 10.90 -1.41
CA VAL A 57 0.49 11.86 -0.38
C VAL A 57 0.33 11.14 0.96
N ASP A 58 1.22 11.48 1.88
CA ASP A 58 1.21 10.97 3.25
C ASP A 58 -0.01 11.50 4.02
N LEU A 59 -0.70 10.61 4.76
CA LEU A 59 -1.85 10.97 5.59
C LEU A 59 -2.86 11.90 4.89
N ALA A 60 -3.17 11.62 3.63
CA ALA A 60 -3.98 12.49 2.77
C ALA A 60 -5.33 12.91 3.37
N ALA A 61 -5.93 12.04 4.19
CA ALA A 61 -7.19 12.29 4.87
C ALA A 61 -7.12 13.31 6.02
N SER A 62 -5.92 13.64 6.52
CA SER A 62 -5.75 14.27 7.83
C SER A 62 -5.48 15.77 7.81
N LEU A 63 -5.38 16.41 6.63
CA LEU A 63 -4.96 17.81 6.51
C LEU A 63 -6.01 18.77 7.08
N ILE A 64 -7.27 18.61 6.75
CA ILE A 64 -8.38 19.38 7.35
C ILE A 64 -8.76 18.74 8.68
N LYS A 65 -8.79 19.54 9.74
CA LYS A 65 -9.09 19.04 11.08
C LYS A 65 -10.60 19.12 11.38
N ASN A 66 -11.07 18.31 12.34
CA ASN A 66 -12.48 18.24 12.73
C ASN A 66 -13.43 17.97 11.54
N ASP A 67 -12.97 17.28 10.50
CA ASP A 67 -13.77 16.92 9.32
C ASP A 67 -14.38 15.54 9.52
N TYR A 68 -15.46 15.50 10.31
CA TYR A 68 -16.07 14.23 10.77
C TYR A 68 -16.75 13.43 9.65
N ASP A 69 -17.16 14.09 8.58
CA ASP A 69 -17.81 13.45 7.42
C ASP A 69 -16.93 13.37 6.17
N GLY A 70 -15.69 13.86 6.25
CA GLY A 70 -14.71 13.83 5.16
C GLY A 70 -14.99 14.76 3.98
N ARG A 71 -16.01 15.63 4.08
CA ARG A 71 -16.41 16.47 2.94
C ARG A 71 -15.43 17.61 2.66
N ALA A 72 -14.86 18.20 3.70
CA ALA A 72 -13.94 19.31 3.54
C ALA A 72 -12.61 18.84 2.93
N ILE A 73 -12.08 17.69 3.36
CA ILE A 73 -10.85 17.14 2.79
C ILE A 73 -11.05 16.63 1.36
N ILE A 74 -12.20 16.05 1.03
CA ILE A 74 -12.56 15.68 -0.34
C ILE A 74 -12.59 16.93 -1.23
N LYS A 75 -13.24 18.02 -0.80
CA LYS A 75 -13.26 19.29 -1.52
C LYS A 75 -11.85 19.85 -1.72
N PHE A 76 -11.04 19.84 -0.67
CA PHE A 76 -9.66 20.32 -0.69
C PHE A 76 -8.82 19.65 -1.79
N TRP A 77 -8.85 18.33 -1.87
CA TRP A 77 -8.08 17.56 -2.86
C TRP A 77 -8.67 17.69 -4.27
N ARG A 78 -10.00 17.77 -4.42
CA ARG A 78 -10.64 18.03 -5.73
C ARG A 78 -10.19 19.33 -6.35
N GLU A 79 -10.05 20.37 -5.56
CA GLU A 79 -9.57 21.66 -6.05
C GLU A 79 -8.11 21.57 -6.52
N ILE A 80 -7.26 20.84 -5.81
CA ILE A 80 -5.88 20.57 -6.24
C ILE A 80 -5.89 19.73 -7.52
N ARG A 81 -6.69 18.66 -7.54
CA ARG A 81 -6.80 17.79 -8.70
C ARG A 81 -7.23 18.55 -9.96
N THR A 82 -8.18 19.45 -9.86
CA THR A 82 -8.61 20.27 -10.99
C THR A 82 -7.48 21.11 -11.56
N ILE A 83 -6.66 21.73 -10.70
CA ILE A 83 -5.48 22.49 -11.13
C ILE A 83 -4.47 21.59 -11.86
N PHE A 84 -4.27 20.36 -11.34
CA PHE A 84 -3.32 19.42 -11.91
C PHE A 84 -3.81 18.84 -13.24
N ASP A 85 -5.10 18.53 -13.38
CA ASP A 85 -5.68 18.07 -14.64
C ASP A 85 -5.54 19.12 -15.76
N GLU A 86 -5.64 20.41 -15.42
CA GLU A 86 -5.47 21.48 -16.38
C GLU A 86 -4.01 21.74 -16.78
N LYS A 87 -3.08 21.68 -15.82
CA LYS A 87 -1.68 22.06 -16.03
C LYS A 87 -0.75 20.87 -16.27
N TYR A 88 -1.01 19.74 -15.64
CA TYR A 88 -0.14 18.57 -15.55
C TYR A 88 -0.96 17.27 -15.69
N PRO A 89 -1.65 17.05 -16.82
CA PRO A 89 -2.60 15.94 -16.99
C PRO A 89 -1.97 14.56 -16.85
N GLU A 90 -0.64 14.44 -17.01
CA GLU A 90 0.09 13.17 -16.81
C GLU A 90 0.49 12.94 -15.34
N CYS A 91 0.26 13.92 -14.44
CA CYS A 91 0.66 13.78 -13.05
C CYS A 91 -0.27 12.83 -12.29
N VAL A 92 0.30 11.82 -11.65
CA VAL A 92 -0.44 10.82 -10.87
C VAL A 92 -0.48 11.20 -9.40
N LEU A 93 -1.67 11.16 -8.79
CA LEU A 93 -1.86 11.32 -7.35
C LEU A 93 -2.22 9.99 -6.70
N ILE A 94 -1.43 9.58 -5.72
CA ILE A 94 -1.59 8.35 -4.95
C ILE A 94 -1.80 8.72 -3.48
N SER A 95 -2.89 8.28 -2.89
CA SER A 95 -3.20 8.59 -1.49
C SER A 95 -2.76 7.51 -0.52
N GLU A 96 -2.25 7.92 0.62
CA GLU A 96 -2.26 7.13 1.83
C GLU A 96 -3.52 7.51 2.62
N TRP A 97 -4.62 6.85 2.30
CA TRP A 97 -5.92 7.11 2.93
C TRP A 97 -6.56 5.82 3.44
N SER A 98 -6.50 4.77 2.61
CA SER A 98 -7.08 3.45 2.89
C SER A 98 -8.61 3.47 3.11
N HIS A 99 -9.26 4.43 2.46
CA HIS A 99 -10.70 4.51 2.22
C HIS A 99 -10.91 4.83 0.73
N PRO A 100 -10.79 3.83 -0.16
CA PRO A 100 -10.73 4.06 -1.61
C PRO A 100 -11.88 4.88 -2.17
N SER A 101 -13.10 4.65 -1.72
CA SER A 101 -14.26 5.41 -2.18
C SER A 101 -14.17 6.92 -1.87
N GLN A 102 -13.62 7.29 -0.72
CA GLN A 102 -13.40 8.69 -0.35
C GLN A 102 -12.20 9.28 -1.11
N ALA A 103 -11.09 8.56 -1.16
CA ALA A 103 -9.87 9.00 -1.83
C ALA A 103 -10.09 9.24 -3.33
N ILE A 104 -10.73 8.30 -4.02
CA ILE A 104 -11.07 8.44 -5.45
C ILE A 104 -12.11 9.56 -5.64
N ALA A 105 -13.07 9.70 -4.72
CA ALA A 105 -13.98 10.84 -4.74
C ALA A 105 -13.29 12.19 -4.53
N ALA A 106 -12.17 12.21 -3.81
CA ALA A 106 -11.33 13.39 -3.61
C ALA A 106 -10.44 13.72 -4.83
N GLY A 107 -10.36 12.84 -5.83
CA GLY A 107 -9.60 13.06 -7.07
C GLY A 107 -8.28 12.32 -7.15
N PHE A 108 -7.96 11.44 -6.20
CA PHE A 108 -6.81 10.57 -6.33
C PHE A 108 -7.03 9.51 -7.42
N HIS A 109 -5.97 9.15 -8.12
CA HIS A 109 -6.00 8.10 -9.13
C HIS A 109 -5.92 6.72 -8.51
N ILE A 110 -5.16 6.61 -7.40
CA ILE A 110 -4.91 5.36 -6.69
C ILE A 110 -5.02 5.61 -5.20
N ASP A 111 -5.70 4.72 -4.48
CA ASP A 111 -5.58 4.60 -3.03
C ASP A 111 -5.03 3.23 -2.67
N PHE A 112 -4.09 3.16 -1.73
CA PHE A 112 -3.55 1.89 -1.29
C PHE A 112 -4.03 1.52 0.11
N LEU A 113 -4.28 0.23 0.29
CA LEU A 113 -4.73 -0.30 1.57
C LEU A 113 -3.59 -0.33 2.60
N ILE A 114 -3.89 0.11 3.82
CA ILE A 114 -2.95 0.04 4.94
C ILE A 114 -3.55 -0.70 6.14
N HIS A 115 -2.71 -1.43 6.84
CA HIS A 115 -3.08 -2.31 7.95
C HIS A 115 -3.79 -1.58 9.12
N ALA A 116 -3.44 -0.33 9.36
CA ALA A 116 -3.98 0.44 10.49
C ALA A 116 -5.41 0.96 10.24
N VAL A 117 -5.86 1.01 8.98
CA VAL A 117 -7.13 1.62 8.57
C VAL A 117 -8.07 0.62 7.92
N PHE A 118 -7.53 -0.40 7.24
CA PHE A 118 -8.32 -1.42 6.55
C PHE A 118 -8.06 -2.82 7.16
N PRO A 119 -8.76 -3.21 8.22
CA PRO A 119 -8.51 -4.47 8.94
C PRO A 119 -8.60 -5.71 8.06
N ALA A 120 -9.49 -5.71 7.07
CA ALA A 120 -9.62 -6.79 6.11
C ALA A 120 -8.33 -7.04 5.29
N TYR A 121 -7.55 -5.98 4.98
CA TYR A 121 -6.24 -6.13 4.35
C TYR A 121 -5.26 -6.89 5.25
N THR A 122 -5.30 -6.63 6.56
CA THR A 122 -4.46 -7.36 7.53
C THR A 122 -4.75 -8.86 7.49
N SER A 123 -6.02 -9.25 7.36
CA SER A 123 -6.43 -10.66 7.34
C SER A 123 -5.90 -11.48 6.16
N LEU A 124 -5.46 -10.83 5.08
CA LEU A 124 -4.81 -11.51 3.95
C LEU A 124 -3.43 -12.04 4.31
N PHE A 125 -2.59 -11.16 4.86
CA PHE A 125 -1.17 -11.40 5.00
C PHE A 125 -0.73 -11.55 6.45
N ARG A 126 -1.43 -10.92 7.39
CA ARG A 126 -1.02 -10.76 8.78
C ARG A 126 -2.23 -10.84 9.69
N ALA A 127 -2.30 -11.84 10.52
CA ALA A 127 -3.26 -11.88 11.62
C ALA A 127 -2.58 -11.42 12.92
N GLU A 128 -3.33 -10.76 13.82
CA GLU A 128 -2.80 -10.36 15.13
C GLU A 128 -2.37 -11.59 15.94
N ASP A 129 -1.21 -11.48 16.56
CA ASP A 129 -0.74 -12.40 17.57
C ASP A 129 -1.31 -11.97 18.94
N GLU A 130 -1.68 -12.95 19.77
CA GLU A 130 -2.12 -12.75 21.15
C GLU A 130 -1.07 -12.04 22.04
N ARG A 131 0.17 -11.97 21.59
CA ARG A 131 1.29 -11.35 22.32
C ARG A 131 1.34 -9.82 22.23
N ASN A 132 0.41 -9.19 21.54
CA ASN A 132 0.36 -7.72 21.43
C ASN A 132 1.69 -7.06 21.04
N VAL A 133 2.53 -7.74 20.27
CA VAL A 133 3.75 -7.12 19.74
C VAL A 133 3.30 -6.10 18.69
N PRO A 134 3.52 -4.81 18.90
CA PRO A 134 2.95 -3.79 18.04
C PRO A 134 3.37 -4.04 16.59
N ARG A 135 2.38 -4.35 15.72
CA ARG A 135 2.52 -4.41 14.27
C ARG A 135 3.31 -5.59 13.68
N ILE A 136 3.57 -6.63 14.46
CA ILE A 136 4.02 -7.92 13.94
C ILE A 136 2.83 -8.87 14.08
N PHE A 137 2.26 -9.25 12.96
CA PHE A 137 1.08 -10.11 12.93
C PHE A 137 1.48 -11.51 12.51
N PHE A 138 1.15 -12.48 13.33
CA PHE A 138 1.34 -13.90 13.06
C PHE A 138 -0.01 -14.62 13.07
N GLY A 139 -0.02 -15.84 12.59
CA GLY A 139 -1.15 -16.74 12.74
C GLY A 139 -2.12 -16.70 11.57
N ASN A 140 -3.40 -16.81 11.82
CA ASN A 140 -4.49 -17.17 10.90
C ASN A 140 -4.79 -16.19 9.75
N SER A 141 -3.78 -15.67 9.05
CA SER A 141 -4.01 -14.95 7.79
C SER A 141 -4.38 -15.92 6.66
N PHE A 142 -5.01 -15.43 5.62
CA PHE A 142 -5.45 -16.26 4.50
C PHE A 142 -4.31 -17.05 3.86
N PHE A 143 -3.14 -16.44 3.71
CA PHE A 143 -1.96 -17.08 3.12
C PHE A 143 -1.06 -17.82 4.12
N ASP A 144 -1.50 -18.04 5.33
CA ASP A 144 -0.79 -18.85 6.32
C ASP A 144 -1.30 -20.29 6.27
N THR A 145 -0.46 -21.23 5.78
CA THR A 145 -0.81 -22.64 5.65
C THR A 145 -1.05 -23.34 6.99
N ARG A 146 -0.59 -22.76 8.09
CA ARG A 146 -0.80 -23.28 9.46
C ARG A 146 -2.12 -22.85 10.07
N GLY A 147 -2.80 -21.91 9.44
CA GLY A 147 -3.93 -21.21 10.01
C GLY A 147 -5.27 -21.55 9.39
N ASN A 148 -6.28 -20.83 9.83
CA ASN A 148 -7.67 -20.95 9.39
C ASN A 148 -8.16 -19.61 8.79
N GLY A 149 -7.29 -18.92 8.06
CA GLY A 149 -7.61 -17.65 7.42
C GLY A 149 -8.80 -17.76 6.48
N ASN A 150 -9.59 -16.71 6.41
CA ASN A 150 -10.82 -16.66 5.62
C ASN A 150 -10.72 -15.53 4.59
N ILE A 151 -10.72 -15.89 3.31
CA ILE A 151 -10.68 -14.92 2.20
C ILE A 151 -11.92 -14.02 2.16
N GLU A 152 -13.07 -14.49 2.64
CA GLU A 152 -14.30 -13.70 2.64
C GLU A 152 -14.19 -12.44 3.50
N THR A 153 -13.41 -12.49 4.59
CA THR A 153 -13.14 -11.32 5.43
C THR A 153 -12.55 -10.17 4.61
N PHE A 154 -11.63 -10.50 3.72
CA PHE A 154 -11.05 -9.49 2.83
C PHE A 154 -11.98 -9.14 1.67
N LEU A 155 -12.50 -10.15 0.96
CA LEU A 155 -13.24 -9.92 -0.28
C LEU A 155 -14.53 -9.14 -0.07
N ASN A 156 -15.19 -9.29 1.07
CA ASN A 156 -16.43 -8.55 1.32
C ASN A 156 -16.17 -7.04 1.40
N ASP A 157 -15.19 -6.62 2.20
CA ASP A 157 -14.84 -5.20 2.34
C ASP A 157 -14.20 -4.65 1.07
N TYR A 158 -13.31 -5.43 0.44
CA TYR A 158 -12.64 -5.02 -0.79
C TYR A 158 -13.64 -4.80 -1.94
N LEU A 159 -14.58 -5.72 -2.15
CA LEU A 159 -15.54 -5.63 -3.24
C LEU A 159 -16.52 -4.48 -3.06
N ASP A 160 -16.90 -4.15 -1.83
CA ASP A 160 -17.73 -2.97 -1.55
C ASP A 160 -17.02 -1.67 -1.99
N GLU A 161 -15.74 -1.53 -1.66
CA GLU A 161 -14.93 -0.39 -2.10
C GLU A 161 -14.63 -0.44 -3.61
N TYR A 162 -14.35 -1.62 -4.17
CA TYR A 162 -14.11 -1.82 -5.59
C TYR A 162 -15.31 -1.41 -6.45
N GLU A 163 -16.52 -1.82 -6.10
CA GLU A 163 -17.73 -1.44 -6.84
C GLU A 163 -17.96 0.09 -6.85
N LYS A 164 -17.56 0.79 -5.80
CA LYS A 164 -17.67 2.25 -5.71
C LYS A 164 -16.59 2.98 -6.53
N THR A 165 -15.47 2.34 -6.86
CA THR A 165 -14.28 3.02 -7.39
C THR A 165 -13.85 2.57 -8.79
N LYS A 166 -14.18 1.36 -9.23
CA LYS A 166 -13.67 0.68 -10.43
C LYS A 166 -13.72 1.47 -11.73
N ASP A 167 -14.67 2.41 -11.86
CA ASP A 167 -14.84 3.22 -13.07
C ASP A 167 -14.12 4.58 -13.00
N ARG A 168 -13.45 4.89 -11.89
CA ARG A 168 -12.88 6.21 -11.63
C ARG A 168 -11.45 6.22 -11.12
N GLY A 169 -10.97 5.12 -10.61
CA GLY A 169 -9.63 5.00 -10.04
C GLY A 169 -9.30 3.59 -9.63
N PHE A 170 -8.18 3.41 -8.96
CA PHE A 170 -7.65 2.09 -8.65
C PHE A 170 -7.43 1.92 -7.15
N ILE A 171 -7.67 0.70 -6.67
CA ILE A 171 -7.26 0.26 -5.34
C ILE A 171 -5.95 -0.50 -5.50
N SER A 172 -4.95 -0.19 -4.68
CA SER A 172 -3.72 -0.97 -4.58
C SER A 172 -3.73 -1.85 -3.32
N ILE A 173 -3.28 -3.09 -3.49
CA ILE A 173 -3.04 -4.06 -2.41
C ILE A 173 -1.52 -4.24 -2.31
N PRO A 174 -0.82 -3.50 -1.40
CA PRO A 174 0.63 -3.63 -1.26
C PRO A 174 1.03 -4.96 -0.63
N THR A 175 2.19 -5.51 -0.99
CA THR A 175 2.80 -6.64 -0.26
C THR A 175 3.17 -6.24 1.15
N GLY A 176 3.62 -5.02 1.32
CA GLY A 176 4.06 -4.43 2.58
C GLY A 176 4.42 -2.97 2.41
N ASN A 177 5.00 -2.40 3.46
CA ASN A 177 5.51 -1.04 3.47
C ASN A 177 6.57 -0.88 4.57
N HIS A 178 7.12 0.33 4.71
CA HIS A 178 8.13 0.68 5.69
C HIS A 178 7.62 0.70 7.16
N ASP A 179 6.34 0.49 7.38
CA ASP A 179 5.68 0.50 8.70
C ASP A 179 5.25 -0.88 9.20
N LEU A 180 5.51 -1.92 8.39
CA LEU A 180 5.18 -3.31 8.70
C LEU A 180 6.42 -4.19 8.70
N ALA A 181 6.35 -5.33 9.38
CA ALA A 181 7.26 -6.43 9.10
C ALA A 181 7.14 -6.86 7.64
N ARG A 182 8.25 -7.29 7.02
CA ARG A 182 8.25 -7.78 5.64
C ARG A 182 7.30 -8.97 5.49
N ILE A 183 6.74 -9.10 4.31
CA ILE A 183 5.78 -10.17 4.03
C ILE A 183 6.38 -11.57 4.17
N SER A 184 7.69 -11.70 4.01
CA SER A 184 8.46 -12.96 4.19
C SER A 184 8.53 -13.43 5.64
N TYR A 185 8.27 -12.54 6.60
CA TYR A 185 8.45 -12.87 8.01
C TYR A 185 7.51 -13.99 8.45
N GLY A 186 8.12 -15.12 8.84
CA GLY A 186 7.41 -16.32 9.27
C GLY A 186 6.70 -17.11 8.17
N ARG A 187 7.01 -16.85 6.89
CA ARG A 187 6.42 -17.50 5.72
C ARG A 187 7.42 -18.37 4.97
N THR A 188 6.90 -19.36 4.27
CA THR A 188 7.62 -20.17 3.30
C THR A 188 7.64 -19.49 1.92
N ASN A 189 8.58 -19.88 1.05
CA ASN A 189 8.60 -19.39 -0.33
C ASN A 189 7.32 -19.76 -1.07
N THR A 190 6.74 -20.94 -0.85
CA THR A 190 5.48 -21.34 -1.48
C THR A 190 4.33 -20.41 -1.12
N GLU A 191 4.24 -19.97 0.14
CA GLU A 191 3.23 -18.99 0.55
C GLU A 191 3.46 -17.64 -0.14
N LEU A 192 4.72 -17.19 -0.31
CA LEU A 192 5.06 -15.98 -1.02
C LEU A 192 4.72 -16.07 -2.51
N GLU A 193 4.95 -17.22 -3.15
CA GLU A 193 4.56 -17.46 -4.55
C GLU A 193 3.05 -17.28 -4.76
N VAL A 194 2.23 -17.85 -3.87
CA VAL A 194 0.77 -17.70 -3.92
C VAL A 194 0.35 -16.25 -3.68
N ILE A 195 1.02 -15.55 -2.78
CA ILE A 195 0.77 -14.11 -2.54
C ILE A 195 1.03 -13.30 -3.80
N PHE A 196 2.15 -13.53 -4.49
CA PHE A 196 2.43 -12.82 -5.74
C PHE A 196 1.44 -13.16 -6.84
N ALA A 197 1.04 -14.44 -6.96
CA ALA A 197 -0.01 -14.84 -7.88
C ALA A 197 -1.31 -14.05 -7.59
N PHE A 198 -1.72 -13.98 -6.33
CA PHE A 198 -2.91 -13.25 -5.91
C PHE A 198 -2.84 -11.76 -6.25
N ILE A 199 -1.78 -11.06 -5.82
CA ILE A 199 -1.63 -9.62 -6.05
C ILE A 199 -1.58 -9.30 -7.54
N MET A 200 -0.90 -10.12 -8.34
CA MET A 200 -0.78 -9.90 -9.79
C MET A 200 -2.06 -10.23 -10.57
N THR A 201 -3.00 -10.92 -9.97
CA THR A 201 -4.27 -11.27 -10.61
C THR A 201 -5.48 -10.50 -10.05
N MET A 202 -5.31 -9.78 -8.93
CA MET A 202 -6.32 -8.84 -8.44
C MET A 202 -6.44 -7.61 -9.35
N PRO A 203 -7.63 -7.01 -9.46
CA PRO A 203 -7.76 -5.72 -10.15
C PRO A 203 -7.01 -4.60 -9.43
N GLY A 204 -6.75 -3.50 -10.14
CA GLY A 204 -6.03 -2.33 -9.60
C GLY A 204 -4.54 -2.33 -9.93
N ILE A 205 -3.76 -1.59 -9.19
CA ILE A 205 -2.32 -1.42 -9.41
C ILE A 205 -1.56 -2.16 -8.32
N PRO A 206 -0.81 -3.24 -8.61
CA PRO A 206 -0.04 -3.94 -7.61
C PRO A 206 1.14 -3.10 -7.12
N PHE A 207 1.30 -2.99 -5.79
CA PHE A 207 2.46 -2.39 -5.15
C PHE A 207 3.28 -3.48 -4.46
N VAL A 208 4.55 -3.57 -4.82
CA VAL A 208 5.49 -4.49 -4.19
C VAL A 208 6.52 -3.69 -3.41
N TYR A 209 6.61 -3.94 -2.11
CA TYR A 209 7.61 -3.28 -1.29
C TYR A 209 8.99 -3.85 -1.62
N TYR A 210 9.98 -2.98 -1.84
CA TYR A 210 11.31 -3.42 -2.29
C TYR A 210 11.88 -4.54 -1.43
N GLY A 211 12.45 -5.55 -2.09
CA GLY A 211 13.01 -6.73 -1.45
C GLY A 211 12.00 -7.83 -1.10
N ASP A 212 10.69 -7.54 -1.11
CA ASP A 212 9.68 -8.59 -0.94
C ASP A 212 9.72 -9.57 -2.12
N GLU A 213 10.00 -9.08 -3.34
CA GLU A 213 10.14 -9.88 -4.57
C GLU A 213 11.28 -10.92 -4.54
N ILE A 214 12.26 -10.72 -3.68
CA ILE A 214 13.33 -11.70 -3.42
C ILE A 214 13.21 -12.40 -2.07
N GLY A 215 12.15 -12.12 -1.31
CA GLY A 215 11.94 -12.68 0.02
C GLY A 215 12.92 -12.15 1.08
N MET A 216 13.34 -10.87 1.00
CA MET A 216 14.19 -10.27 2.04
C MET A 216 13.56 -10.45 3.41
N GLU A 217 14.39 -10.83 4.38
CA GLU A 217 13.95 -11.07 5.76
C GLU A 217 13.69 -9.75 6.51
N TYR A 218 12.68 -9.76 7.36
CA TYR A 218 12.50 -8.77 8.41
C TYR A 218 13.48 -9.06 9.55
N ILE A 219 14.19 -8.05 10.03
CA ILE A 219 15.12 -8.19 11.16
C ILE A 219 14.44 -7.67 12.43
N PRO A 220 14.02 -8.58 13.34
CA PRO A 220 13.41 -8.16 14.60
C PRO A 220 14.41 -7.46 15.53
N ASP A 221 13.92 -6.76 16.52
CA ASP A 221 14.69 -6.17 17.63
C ASP A 221 15.81 -5.22 17.21
N MET A 222 15.74 -4.66 16.02
CA MET A 222 16.66 -3.62 15.59
C MET A 222 16.48 -2.35 16.41
N PRO A 223 17.59 -1.63 16.74
CA PRO A 223 17.51 -0.33 17.39
C PRO A 223 16.58 0.62 16.63
N SER A 224 15.69 1.27 17.36
CA SER A 224 14.83 2.29 16.76
C SER A 224 15.65 3.42 16.16
N LYS A 225 15.40 3.71 14.89
CA LYS A 225 15.95 4.86 14.17
C LYS A 225 14.80 5.80 13.82
N GLU A 226 14.96 7.09 14.09
CA GLU A 226 13.97 8.14 13.75
C GLU A 226 12.52 7.77 14.13
N GLY A 227 12.31 7.21 15.32
CA GLY A 227 10.99 6.74 15.74
C GLY A 227 10.49 5.52 15.00
N GLY A 228 11.37 4.75 14.35
CA GLY A 228 11.03 3.52 13.63
C GLY A 228 10.52 2.41 14.52
N PHE A 229 10.97 2.33 15.78
CA PHE A 229 10.62 1.24 16.70
C PHE A 229 10.79 -0.12 16.02
N THR A 230 9.79 -1.00 16.12
CA THR A 230 9.78 -2.31 15.45
C THR A 230 9.83 -2.23 13.92
N ARG A 231 9.50 -1.09 13.32
CA ARG A 231 9.51 -0.87 11.86
C ARG A 231 10.91 -0.83 11.25
N THR A 232 11.94 -0.54 12.06
CA THR A 232 13.32 -0.40 11.57
C THR A 232 13.79 -1.63 10.82
N GLY A 233 13.41 -2.83 11.26
CA GLY A 233 13.82 -4.10 10.65
C GLY A 233 13.30 -4.36 9.22
N SER A 234 12.29 -3.63 8.76
CA SER A 234 11.79 -3.71 7.39
C SER A 234 12.46 -2.71 6.43
N ARG A 235 13.28 -1.80 6.97
CA ARG A 235 13.89 -0.67 6.21
C ARG A 235 15.36 -0.92 5.85
N THR A 236 15.85 -2.15 6.01
CA THR A 236 17.23 -2.52 5.70
C THR A 236 17.53 -2.36 4.21
N PRO A 237 18.79 -2.06 3.83
CA PRO A 237 19.17 -1.86 2.44
C PRO A 237 18.86 -3.08 1.56
N MET A 238 18.55 -2.81 0.27
CA MET A 238 18.33 -3.85 -0.74
C MET A 238 19.56 -4.74 -0.91
N GLN A 239 19.32 -6.04 -1.06
CA GLN A 239 20.36 -7.06 -1.23
C GLN A 239 20.50 -7.41 -2.72
N TRP A 240 21.49 -6.80 -3.39
CA TRP A 240 21.71 -6.96 -4.83
C TRP A 240 22.54 -8.18 -5.18
N LYS A 241 23.61 -8.43 -4.40
CA LYS A 241 24.56 -9.54 -4.60
C LYS A 241 25.26 -9.91 -3.31
N LYS A 242 25.92 -11.04 -3.26
CA LYS A 242 26.79 -11.42 -2.11
C LYS A 242 27.98 -10.49 -1.97
N GLY A 243 28.47 -10.35 -0.72
CA GLY A 243 29.68 -9.63 -0.37
C GLY A 243 29.41 -8.22 0.12
N LYS A 244 30.41 -7.35 -0.01
CA LYS A 244 30.47 -6.04 0.64
C LYS A 244 29.14 -5.27 0.50
N ASN A 245 28.55 -5.00 1.67
CA ASN A 245 27.27 -4.28 1.81
C ASN A 245 26.14 -4.83 0.92
N ALA A 246 26.17 -6.12 0.60
CA ALA A 246 25.22 -6.78 -0.33
C ALA A 246 25.09 -6.05 -1.69
N GLY A 247 26.14 -5.37 -2.16
CA GLY A 247 26.13 -4.57 -3.38
C GLY A 247 25.31 -3.27 -3.30
N PHE A 248 24.80 -2.90 -2.12
CA PHE A 248 24.03 -1.67 -1.93
C PHE A 248 24.93 -0.42 -1.94
N SER A 249 26.13 -0.51 -1.37
CA SER A 249 27.05 0.62 -1.26
C SER A 249 28.51 0.17 -1.25
N ASP A 250 29.40 0.98 -1.85
CA ASP A 250 30.85 0.79 -1.77
C ASP A 250 31.49 1.45 -0.52
N GLY A 251 30.69 2.14 0.30
CA GLY A 251 31.13 2.77 1.54
C GLY A 251 31.62 1.77 2.59
N ALA A 252 32.19 2.26 3.67
CA ALA A 252 32.52 1.44 4.83
C ALA A 252 31.22 0.97 5.52
N LYS A 253 31.21 -0.28 5.98
CA LYS A 253 30.00 -0.90 6.58
C LYS A 253 29.47 -0.11 7.78
N GLU A 254 30.37 0.47 8.54
CA GLU A 254 30.09 1.26 9.75
C GLU A 254 29.38 2.59 9.43
N LEU A 255 29.43 3.04 8.17
CA LEU A 255 28.77 4.26 7.70
C LEU A 255 27.34 4.00 7.18
N LEU A 256 26.93 2.75 7.05
CA LEU A 256 25.56 2.45 6.66
C LEU A 256 24.57 2.86 7.77
N TYR A 257 23.54 3.57 7.38
CA TYR A 257 22.48 4.00 8.32
C TYR A 257 21.80 2.81 9.00
N LEU A 258 21.54 1.76 8.24
CA LEU A 258 21.03 0.47 8.72
C LEU A 258 21.92 -0.66 8.21
N PRO A 259 22.08 -1.74 8.96
CA PRO A 259 22.88 -2.89 8.53
C PRO A 259 22.20 -3.61 7.36
N VAL A 260 23.02 -4.31 6.57
CA VAL A 260 22.58 -5.17 5.47
C VAL A 260 23.10 -6.59 5.70
N ASN A 261 22.31 -7.59 5.30
CA ASN A 261 22.72 -8.99 5.34
C ASN A 261 23.55 -9.33 4.08
N GLU A 262 24.86 -9.36 4.21
CA GLU A 262 25.82 -9.61 3.10
C GLU A 262 25.74 -11.03 2.53
N ASN A 263 25.13 -11.96 3.27
CA ASN A 263 24.99 -13.39 2.91
C ASN A 263 23.52 -13.80 2.75
N GLY A 264 22.60 -12.85 2.78
CA GLY A 264 21.17 -13.09 2.61
C GLY A 264 20.78 -13.40 1.18
N VAL A 265 19.48 -13.60 0.99
CA VAL A 265 18.87 -13.68 -0.34
C VAL A 265 19.26 -12.44 -1.16
N ASN A 266 19.50 -12.59 -2.44
CA ASN A 266 19.93 -11.46 -3.27
C ASN A 266 19.46 -11.63 -4.72
N VAL A 267 19.42 -10.48 -5.42
CA VAL A 267 18.93 -10.41 -6.80
C VAL A 267 19.78 -11.24 -7.75
N GLU A 268 21.13 -11.12 -7.66
CA GLU A 268 22.07 -11.76 -8.61
C GLU A 268 21.89 -13.27 -8.64
N GLU A 269 21.84 -13.92 -7.48
CA GLU A 269 21.64 -15.38 -7.39
C GLU A 269 20.25 -15.78 -7.87
N GLN A 270 19.21 -15.02 -7.49
CA GLN A 270 17.85 -15.35 -7.89
C GLN A 270 17.58 -15.14 -9.38
N LEU A 271 18.23 -14.18 -10.03
CA LEU A 271 18.15 -14.04 -11.49
C LEU A 271 18.71 -15.26 -12.22
N GLY A 272 19.72 -15.93 -11.64
CA GLY A 272 20.33 -17.16 -12.20
C GLY A 272 19.55 -18.45 -11.94
N ASP A 273 18.53 -18.42 -11.08
CA ASP A 273 17.70 -19.60 -10.72
C ASP A 273 16.27 -19.44 -11.23
N GLU A 274 15.88 -20.18 -12.25
CA GLU A 274 14.54 -20.13 -12.86
C GLU A 274 13.40 -20.42 -11.86
N ASN A 275 13.68 -21.13 -10.77
CA ASN A 275 12.71 -21.47 -9.73
C ASN A 275 12.75 -20.53 -8.53
N SER A 276 13.57 -19.50 -8.56
CA SER A 276 13.63 -18.50 -7.50
C SER A 276 12.34 -17.72 -7.34
N LEU A 277 12.13 -17.15 -6.16
CA LEU A 277 10.98 -16.32 -5.86
C LEU A 277 10.88 -15.09 -6.82
N LEU A 278 12.04 -14.48 -7.12
CA LEU A 278 12.12 -13.37 -8.08
C LEU A 278 11.63 -13.78 -9.47
N ASN A 279 12.03 -14.94 -9.97
CA ASN A 279 11.61 -15.42 -11.28
C ASN A 279 10.14 -15.86 -11.30
N VAL A 280 9.60 -16.36 -10.17
CA VAL A 280 8.15 -16.58 -9.99
C VAL A 280 7.41 -15.25 -10.09
N TYR A 281 7.85 -14.23 -9.34
CA TYR A 281 7.28 -12.89 -9.39
C TYR A 281 7.28 -12.31 -10.82
N VAL A 282 8.42 -12.38 -11.50
CA VAL A 282 8.56 -11.89 -12.89
C VAL A 282 7.60 -12.62 -13.85
N ARG A 283 7.39 -13.95 -13.67
CA ARG A 283 6.41 -14.70 -14.48
C ARG A 283 4.99 -14.19 -14.28
N PHE A 284 4.56 -13.92 -13.04
CA PHE A 284 3.23 -13.38 -12.77
C PHE A 284 3.07 -11.93 -13.25
N ALA A 285 4.10 -11.09 -13.14
CA ALA A 285 4.09 -9.75 -13.71
C ALA A 285 3.96 -9.78 -15.25
N LYS A 286 4.69 -10.68 -15.91
CA LYS A 286 4.55 -10.89 -17.35
C LYS A 286 3.16 -11.41 -17.73
N LEU A 287 2.62 -12.36 -16.96
CA LEU A 287 1.26 -12.88 -17.17
C LEU A 287 0.24 -11.76 -17.13
N ARG A 288 0.30 -10.90 -16.08
CA ARG A 288 -0.58 -9.74 -15.95
C ARG A 288 -0.49 -8.81 -17.16
N ASN A 289 0.72 -8.50 -17.63
CA ASN A 289 0.93 -7.59 -18.76
C ASN A 289 0.56 -8.23 -20.10
N THR A 290 0.53 -9.56 -20.18
CA THR A 290 0.17 -10.29 -21.41
C THR A 290 -1.34 -10.33 -21.61
N TYR A 291 -2.11 -10.41 -20.55
CA TYR A 291 -3.56 -10.55 -20.61
C TYR A 291 -4.27 -9.26 -20.15
N PRO A 292 -4.84 -8.49 -21.08
CA PRO A 292 -5.57 -7.25 -20.76
C PRO A 292 -6.68 -7.45 -19.71
N ALA A 293 -7.31 -8.62 -19.68
CA ALA A 293 -8.31 -8.92 -18.65
C ALA A 293 -7.74 -8.86 -17.23
N LEU A 294 -6.48 -9.30 -17.02
CA LEU A 294 -5.84 -9.22 -15.69
C LEU A 294 -5.39 -7.79 -15.33
N ALA A 295 -4.86 -7.05 -16.33
CA ALA A 295 -4.32 -5.71 -16.08
C ALA A 295 -5.41 -4.64 -15.93
N GLU A 296 -6.46 -4.71 -16.77
CA GLU A 296 -7.45 -3.64 -16.96
C GLU A 296 -8.89 -4.15 -16.92
N GLY A 297 -9.10 -5.44 -16.65
CA GLY A 297 -10.43 -6.04 -16.64
C GLY A 297 -11.22 -5.73 -15.39
N THR A 298 -12.51 -5.97 -15.44
CA THR A 298 -13.41 -5.91 -14.28
C THR A 298 -13.52 -7.27 -13.61
N MET A 299 -13.50 -7.23 -12.28
CA MET A 299 -13.65 -8.41 -11.43
C MET A 299 -15.11 -8.73 -11.20
N SER A 300 -15.45 -10.02 -11.23
CA SER A 300 -16.72 -10.53 -10.75
C SER A 300 -16.55 -11.82 -9.95
N LYS A 301 -17.31 -11.98 -8.88
CA LYS A 301 -17.23 -13.18 -8.02
C LYS A 301 -17.53 -14.47 -8.80
N HIS A 302 -16.82 -15.55 -8.49
CA HIS A 302 -17.21 -16.89 -8.91
C HIS A 302 -18.34 -17.43 -8.03
N ALA A 303 -19.20 -18.30 -8.57
CA ALA A 303 -20.37 -18.88 -7.88
C ALA A 303 -20.01 -19.71 -6.62
N THR A 304 -18.75 -20.09 -6.44
CA THR A 304 -18.25 -20.78 -5.22
C THR A 304 -18.40 -19.94 -3.94
N TYR A 305 -18.61 -18.62 -4.08
CA TYR A 305 -18.85 -17.68 -2.97
C TYR A 305 -20.35 -17.46 -2.67
N ASN A 306 -21.22 -18.30 -3.15
CA ASN A 306 -22.62 -18.25 -2.73
C ASN A 306 -22.75 -18.70 -1.27
N GLU A 307 -23.51 -17.93 -0.51
CA GLU A 307 -23.71 -17.95 0.96
C GLU A 307 -23.94 -19.32 1.62
N ASN A 308 -24.11 -20.39 0.84
CA ASN A 308 -24.47 -21.72 1.34
C ASN A 308 -23.30 -22.73 1.37
N ASN A 309 -22.08 -22.36 1.00
CA ASN A 309 -20.93 -23.29 1.01
C ASN A 309 -19.94 -22.97 2.15
N ALA A 310 -20.37 -23.17 3.38
CA ALA A 310 -19.59 -22.94 4.59
C ALA A 310 -18.29 -23.78 4.72
N THR A 311 -18.08 -24.76 3.85
CA THR A 311 -16.95 -25.71 3.95
C THR A 311 -15.85 -25.47 2.91
N THR A 312 -16.14 -24.91 1.75
CA THR A 312 -15.16 -24.70 0.67
C THR A 312 -14.78 -23.22 0.51
N GLY A 313 -15.58 -22.29 0.96
CA GLY A 313 -15.38 -20.85 0.72
C GLY A 313 -14.21 -20.21 1.48
N LYS A 314 -13.72 -20.85 2.54
CA LYS A 314 -12.66 -20.25 3.38
C LYS A 314 -11.26 -20.39 2.83
N ALA A 315 -10.99 -21.46 2.09
CA ALA A 315 -9.65 -21.82 1.62
C ALA A 315 -9.42 -21.52 0.13
N ILE A 316 -10.46 -21.23 -0.63
CA ILE A 316 -10.36 -21.02 -2.09
C ILE A 316 -10.82 -19.60 -2.42
N ALA A 317 -9.91 -18.83 -3.05
CA ALA A 317 -10.23 -17.55 -3.64
C ALA A 317 -10.44 -17.72 -5.15
N ALA A 318 -11.64 -17.41 -5.67
CA ALA A 318 -11.92 -17.53 -7.11
C ALA A 318 -12.81 -16.38 -7.63
N TRP A 319 -12.43 -15.83 -8.80
CA TRP A 319 -13.18 -14.78 -9.46
C TRP A 319 -12.93 -14.82 -10.99
N TYR A 320 -13.75 -14.08 -11.71
CA TYR A 320 -13.52 -13.81 -13.11
C TYR A 320 -12.92 -12.42 -13.30
N MET A 321 -11.94 -12.31 -14.20
CA MET A 321 -11.47 -11.04 -14.75
C MET A 321 -11.93 -10.96 -16.21
N THR A 322 -12.58 -9.88 -16.60
CA THR A 322 -13.19 -9.74 -17.93
C THR A 322 -12.83 -8.40 -18.55
N LYS A 323 -12.35 -8.42 -19.81
CA LYS A 323 -12.16 -7.24 -20.64
C LYS A 323 -12.56 -7.52 -22.09
N GLY A 324 -13.63 -6.87 -22.57
CA GLY A 324 -14.17 -7.16 -23.90
C GLY A 324 -14.62 -8.62 -24.03
N SER A 325 -14.06 -9.35 -25.00
CA SER A 325 -14.32 -10.78 -25.18
C SER A 325 -13.42 -11.70 -24.36
N GLU A 326 -12.37 -11.17 -23.73
CA GLU A 326 -11.47 -11.95 -22.90
C GLU A 326 -12.06 -12.14 -21.50
N LYS A 327 -12.17 -13.40 -21.07
CA LYS A 327 -12.63 -13.78 -19.75
C LYS A 327 -11.69 -14.83 -19.16
N MET A 328 -11.12 -14.51 -18.00
CA MET A 328 -10.20 -15.39 -17.29
C MET A 328 -10.81 -15.79 -15.94
N LEU A 329 -10.73 -17.06 -15.60
CA LEU A 329 -11.00 -17.57 -14.26
C LEU A 329 -9.68 -17.57 -13.48
N VAL A 330 -9.67 -16.88 -12.37
CA VAL A 330 -8.57 -16.86 -11.40
C VAL A 330 -8.98 -17.71 -10.21
N VAL A 331 -8.09 -18.60 -9.76
CA VAL A 331 -8.30 -19.49 -8.60
C VAL A 331 -7.01 -19.56 -7.77
N HIS A 332 -7.12 -19.31 -6.49
CA HIS A 332 -6.05 -19.43 -5.49
C HIS A 332 -6.43 -20.36 -4.35
#